data_90c93895c89c633f208e1d3291ae04b6
#
_entry.id   90c93895c89c633f208e1d3291ae04b6
#
_cell.length_a   1.000
_cell.length_b   1.000
_cell.length_c   1.000
_cell.angle_alpha   90.00
_cell.angle_beta   90.00
_cell.angle_gamma   90.00
#
_symmetry.space_group_name_H-M   'P 1'
#
loop_
_entity.id
_entity.type
_entity.pdbx_description
1 polymer ?
#
loop_
_entity_poly.entity_id
_entity_poly.type
_entity_poly.pdbx_seq_one_letter_code
_entity_poly.pdbx_strand_id
1 'polypeptide(L)' 'MNRNMIRGERGPRFAKSSFSYGGGDCVEVAYHEGRIAVRDSKDRHSPTLWFTKSEWRAFMSGARAGEFDFGD' A
#
# COMPACT_ATOMS: atom_id res chain seq x y z
N MET A 1 15.96 -6.08 7.54
CA MET A 1 15.47 -5.95 7.90
C MET A 1 15.01 -5.89 8.42
N ASN A 2 15.03 -5.66 8.84
CA ASN A 2 14.56 -5.43 9.50
C ASN A 2 14.01 -5.45 10.17
N ARG A 3 14.02 -5.31 10.03
CA ARG A 3 13.43 -5.17 10.71
C ARG A 3 12.87 -5.38 11.42
N ASN A 4 12.84 -5.32 11.27
CA ASN A 4 12.38 -5.82 12.20
C ASN A 4 11.36 -5.48 12.88
N MET A 5 10.60 -6.32 12.91
CA MET A 5 9.48 -5.92 13.72
C MET A 5 9.93 -5.51 15.08
N ILE A 6 9.40 -4.43 15.54
CA ILE A 6 9.62 -4.00 16.89
C ILE A 6 8.67 -4.77 17.77
N ARG A 7 9.14 -5.12 18.97
CA ARG A 7 8.30 -5.80 19.90
C ARG A 7 7.02 -5.00 20.14
N GLY A 8 5.91 -5.62 20.04
CA GLY A 8 4.63 -4.97 20.19
C GLY A 8 3.95 -4.61 18.89
N GLU A 9 4.67 -4.63 17.81
CA GLU A 9 4.07 -4.38 16.53
C GLU A 9 3.61 -5.67 15.92
N ARG A 10 2.33 -5.78 15.72
CA ARG A 10 1.74 -7.03 15.30
C ARG A 10 1.20 -7.03 13.90
N GLY A 11 0.92 -5.91 13.38
CA GLY A 11 0.30 -5.82 12.10
C GLY A 11 1.13 -5.08 11.11
N PRO A 12 0.63 -4.92 9.90
CA PRO A 12 1.34 -4.18 8.87
C PRO A 12 1.45 -2.71 9.23
N ARG A 13 2.54 -2.12 8.81
CA ARG A 13 2.76 -0.68 8.99
C ARG A 13 2.48 0.00 7.68
N PHE A 14 1.38 0.67 7.63
CA PHE A 14 0.94 1.34 6.41
C PHE A 14 1.61 2.67 6.21
N ALA A 15 1.89 2.99 4.96
CA ALA A 15 2.46 4.27 4.59
C ALA A 15 1.75 4.79 3.35
N LYS A 16 1.72 6.10 3.23
CA LYS A 16 1.19 6.79 2.07
C LYS A 16 2.32 7.25 1.19
N SER A 17 2.01 7.46 -0.08
CA SER A 17 2.95 8.11 -0.98
C SER A 17 3.26 9.52 -0.48
N SER A 18 4.50 9.96 -0.66
CA SER A 18 4.86 11.34 -0.33
C SER A 18 4.17 12.34 -1.23
N PHE A 19 3.54 11.88 -2.30
CA PHE A 19 2.75 12.75 -3.17
C PHE A 19 1.32 12.93 -2.69
N SER A 20 0.96 12.28 -1.60
CA SER A 20 -0.37 12.46 -1.03
C SER A 20 -0.43 13.77 -0.26
N TYR A 21 -1.47 14.53 -0.46
CA TYR A 21 -1.63 15.81 0.21
C TYR A 21 -2.88 15.82 1.06
N GLY A 22 -2.78 16.54 2.15
CA GLY A 22 -3.92 16.91 2.93
C GLY A 22 -4.66 15.77 3.48
N GLY A 23 -5.89 15.84 3.43
CA GLY A 23 -6.84 15.38 4.33
C GLY A 23 -7.22 13.94 4.38
N GLY A 24 -6.50 13.04 3.92
CA GLY A 24 -6.86 11.68 4.19
C GLY A 24 -7.44 10.90 3.03
N ASP A 25 -7.54 11.51 1.88
CA ASP A 25 -7.98 10.79 0.69
C ASP A 25 -6.79 10.10 0.04
N CYS A 26 -6.23 9.13 0.73
CA CYS A 26 -4.98 8.54 0.32
C CYS A 26 -5.09 7.03 0.25
N VAL A 27 -4.24 6.47 -0.59
CA VAL A 27 -4.04 5.03 -0.60
C VAL A 27 -2.89 4.72 0.34
N GLU A 28 -3.06 3.74 1.17
CA GLU A 28 -2.02 3.29 2.09
C GLU A 28 -1.58 1.90 1.73
N VAL A 29 -0.27 1.69 1.81
CA VAL A 29 0.33 0.43 1.41
C VAL A 29 1.27 -0.05 2.50
N ALA A 30 1.31 -1.34 2.72
CA ALA A 30 2.22 -1.95 3.68
C ALA A 30 2.79 -3.24 3.11
N TYR A 31 4.02 -3.53 3.47
CA TYR A 31 4.62 -4.83 3.22
C TYR A 31 4.57 -5.61 4.53
N HIS A 32 4.02 -6.79 4.49
CA HIS A 32 3.84 -7.56 5.72
C HIS A 32 3.87 -9.04 5.40
N GLU A 33 4.82 -9.74 5.97
CA GLU A 33 4.94 -11.19 5.86
C GLU A 33 4.92 -11.68 4.41
N GLY A 34 5.67 -11.01 3.57
CA GLY A 34 5.85 -11.42 2.19
C GLY A 34 4.72 -11.03 1.27
N ARG A 35 3.78 -10.25 1.75
CA ARG A 35 2.66 -9.77 0.94
C ARG A 35 2.55 -8.27 1.01
N ILE A 36 1.78 -7.73 0.11
CA ILE A 36 1.51 -6.29 0.08
C ILE A 36 0.05 -6.06 0.41
N ALA A 37 -0.19 -5.18 1.36
CA ALA A 37 -1.54 -4.79 1.77
C ALA A 37 -1.83 -3.41 1.25
N VAL A 38 -3.03 -3.20 0.74
CA VAL A 38 -3.46 -1.90 0.22
C VAL A 38 -4.82 -1.58 0.81
N ARG A 39 -4.99 -0.35 1.23
CA ARG A 39 -6.28 0.06 1.77
C ARG A 39 -6.54 1.53 1.50
N ASP A 40 -7.80 1.90 1.66
CA ASP A 40 -8.26 3.28 1.58
C ASP A 40 -8.07 3.90 2.97
N SER A 41 -7.32 4.98 3.05
CA SER A 41 -7.03 5.59 4.33
C SER A 41 -8.24 6.25 4.96
N LYS A 42 -9.22 6.63 4.17
CA LYS A 42 -10.36 7.37 4.74
C LYS A 42 -11.52 6.49 5.14
N ASP A 43 -11.55 5.26 4.69
CA ASP A 43 -12.64 4.36 5.02
C ASP A 43 -12.12 3.17 5.81
N ARG A 44 -12.20 3.28 7.11
CA ARG A 44 -11.66 2.26 7.98
C ARG A 44 -12.44 0.97 7.94
N HIS A 45 -13.63 1.01 7.37
CA HIS A 45 -14.45 -0.18 7.26
C HIS A 45 -14.26 -0.91 5.94
N SER A 46 -13.54 -0.31 5.00
CA SER A 46 -13.29 -1.03 3.76
C SER A 46 -12.25 -2.10 4.00
N PRO A 47 -12.35 -3.21 3.29
CA PRO A 47 -11.40 -4.30 3.50
C PRO A 47 -10.01 -3.94 3.02
N THR A 48 -9.03 -4.52 3.66
CA THR A 48 -7.66 -4.45 3.18
C THR A 48 -7.49 -5.49 2.08
N LEU A 49 -6.90 -5.08 0.98
CA LEU A 49 -6.60 -5.99 -0.11
C LEU A 49 -5.19 -6.51 0.03
N TRP A 50 -4.99 -7.77 -0.26
CA TRP A 50 -3.69 -8.41 -0.09
C TRP A 50 -3.22 -8.98 -1.41
N PHE A 51 -1.96 -8.73 -1.73
CA PHE A 51 -1.37 -9.14 -3.00
C PHE A 51 -0.06 -9.85 -2.76
N THR A 52 0.27 -10.76 -3.68
CA THR A 52 1.59 -11.36 -3.68
C THR A 52 2.60 -10.37 -4.22
N LYS A 53 3.88 -10.62 -3.99
CA LYS A 53 4.93 -9.77 -4.55
C LYS A 53 4.87 -9.74 -6.07
N SER A 54 4.58 -10.87 -6.68
CA SER A 54 4.54 -10.95 -8.13
C SER A 54 3.39 -10.13 -8.69
N GLU A 55 2.23 -10.20 -8.05
CA GLU A 55 1.09 -9.35 -8.44
C GLU A 55 1.42 -7.88 -8.29
N TRP A 56 2.07 -7.54 -7.19
CA TRP A 56 2.42 -6.16 -6.92
C TRP A 56 3.44 -5.62 -7.92
N ARG A 57 4.43 -6.43 -8.28
CA ARG A 57 5.42 -6.02 -9.27
C ARG A 57 4.77 -5.75 -10.62
N ALA A 58 3.85 -6.61 -11.02
CA ALA A 58 3.15 -6.41 -12.29
C ALA A 58 2.34 -5.12 -12.26
N PHE A 59 1.64 -4.89 -11.16
CA PHE A 59 0.88 -3.66 -10.99
C PHE A 59 1.80 -2.43 -11.06
N MET A 60 2.92 -2.47 -10.34
CA MET A 60 3.85 -1.35 -10.33
C MET A 60 4.45 -1.08 -11.70
N SER A 61 4.73 -2.12 -12.46
CA SER A 61 5.23 -1.94 -13.81
C SER A 61 4.21 -1.23 -14.69
N GLY A 62 2.97 -1.63 -14.59
CA GLY A 62 1.91 -0.97 -15.34
C GLY A 62 1.72 0.47 -14.90
N ALA A 63 1.79 0.70 -13.60
CA ALA A 63 1.63 2.05 -13.08
C ALA A 63 2.75 2.96 -13.56
N ARG A 64 3.98 2.47 -13.57
CA ARG A 64 5.12 3.26 -14.06
C ARG A 64 5.01 3.55 -15.55
N ALA A 65 4.40 2.66 -16.29
CA ALA A 65 4.20 2.84 -17.72
C ALA A 65 3.00 3.72 -18.04
N GLY A 66 2.31 4.20 -17.04
CA GLY A 66 1.17 5.09 -17.23
C GLY A 66 -0.13 4.40 -17.58
N GLU A 67 -0.17 3.08 -17.44
CA GLU A 67 -1.37 2.33 -17.88
C GLU A 67 -2.59 2.65 -17.05
N PHE A 68 -2.40 3.08 -15.82
CA PHE A 68 -3.50 3.35 -14.91
C PHE A 68 -3.66 4.83 -14.60
N ASP A 69 -3.12 5.65 -15.46
CA ASP A 69 -3.15 7.09 -15.23
C ASP A 69 -4.43 7.65 -15.82
N PHE A 70 -5.51 7.43 -15.10
CA PHE A 70 -6.84 7.86 -15.55
C PHE A 70 -7.17 9.29 -15.16
N GLY A 71 -6.29 9.90 -14.46
CA GLY A 71 -6.59 11.09 -13.72
C GLY A 71 -6.71 12.37 -14.50
N ASP A 72 -6.45 12.35 -15.65
CA ASP A 72 -6.58 13.50 -16.36
C ASP A 72 -6.07 13.65 -17.44
#